data_37413c97bada371239a17b6701d0926c
#
_entry.id   37413c97bada371239a17b6701d0926c
#
_cell.length_a   1.000
_cell.length_b   1.000
_cell.length_c   1.000
_cell.angle_alpha   90.00
_cell.angle_beta   90.00
_cell.angle_gamma   90.00
#
_symmetry.space_group_name_H-M   'P 1'
#
loop_
_entity.id
_entity.type
_entity.pdbx_description
1 polymer ?
#
loop_
_entity_poly.entity_id
_entity_poly.type
_entity_poly.pdbx_seq_one_letter_code
_entity_poly.pdbx_strand_id
1 'polypeptide(L)'
;MKKDKAHLIAFIGVMTALMFTVLMLETYVFIFFIKPSPAFLTIPLFIALSMYGDWKHSFIGGTIFGCCSFILSFIVGYTVFYNPLISILPRTLAGVAGYWIFYGLTMLAGKEKVRQVLCAVSAGLTVLLHTVFVLGAMQVFSTGGAFFDTVWQVIIGVNFVAEFACAIVLTPILVKVIKKVTKTPDFLPLKKKGN
;
A
#
# COMPACT_ATOMS: atom_id res chain seq x y z
N MET A 1 6.56 11.67 25.67
CA MET A 1 5.25 10.95 25.67
C MET A 1 4.06 11.71 25.10
N LYS A 2 3.74 12.96 25.50
CA LYS A 2 2.58 13.70 24.91
C LYS A 2 2.81 14.11 23.44
N LYS A 3 4.02 14.56 23.07
CA LYS A 3 4.36 14.95 21.67
C LYS A 3 4.24 13.78 20.70
N ASP A 4 4.62 12.58 21.09
CA ASP A 4 4.59 11.40 20.22
C ASP A 4 3.15 10.98 19.88
N LYS A 5 2.23 11.07 20.86
CA LYS A 5 0.81 10.77 20.63
C LYS A 5 0.13 11.77 19.69
N ALA A 6 0.39 13.08 19.88
CA ALA A 6 -0.17 14.11 19.01
C ALA A 6 0.34 13.97 17.57
N HIS A 7 1.64 13.68 17.41
CA HIS A 7 2.23 13.42 16.10
C HIS A 7 1.62 12.19 15.42
N LEU A 8 1.39 11.10 16.15
CA LEU A 8 0.75 9.91 15.62
C LEU A 8 -0.69 10.18 15.18
N ILE A 9 -1.47 10.91 15.99
CA ILE A 9 -2.86 11.27 15.63
C ILE A 9 -2.89 12.15 14.38
N ALA A 10 -2.02 13.17 14.31
CA ALA A 10 -1.91 14.02 13.13
C ALA A 10 -1.51 13.22 11.88
N PHE A 11 -0.54 12.29 12.02
CA PHE A 11 -0.13 11.39 10.95
C PHE A 11 -1.30 10.55 10.44
N ILE A 12 -2.03 9.88 11.34
CA ILE A 12 -3.20 9.07 10.98
C ILE A 12 -4.24 9.91 10.24
N GLY A 13 -4.57 11.09 10.75
CA GLY A 13 -5.58 11.97 10.14
C GLY A 13 -5.19 12.43 8.74
N VAL A 14 -3.97 12.93 8.56
CA VAL A 14 -3.46 13.38 7.26
C VAL A 14 -3.37 12.23 6.27
N MET A 15 -2.89 11.06 6.70
CA MET A 15 -2.76 9.89 5.82
C MET A 15 -4.11 9.34 5.40
N THR A 16 -5.08 9.30 6.31
CA THR A 16 -6.45 8.88 5.98
C THR A 16 -7.08 9.80 4.94
N ALA A 17 -6.99 11.12 5.16
CA ALA A 17 -7.52 12.11 4.22
C ALA A 17 -6.84 12.00 2.85
N LEU A 18 -5.51 11.91 2.82
CA LEU A 18 -4.75 11.80 1.58
C LEU A 18 -5.07 10.52 0.82
N MET A 19 -5.05 9.36 1.49
CA MET A 19 -5.36 8.08 0.87
C MET A 19 -6.80 8.04 0.35
N PHE A 20 -7.75 8.51 1.13
CA PHE A 20 -9.15 8.52 0.71
C PHE A 20 -9.37 9.44 -0.49
N THR A 21 -8.78 10.64 -0.49
CA THR A 21 -8.88 11.58 -1.60
C THR A 21 -8.28 11.01 -2.88
N VAL A 22 -7.07 10.44 -2.80
CA VAL A 22 -6.40 9.85 -3.97
C VAL A 22 -7.20 8.65 -4.49
N LEU A 23 -7.64 7.76 -3.61
CA LEU A 23 -8.42 6.59 -3.98
C LEU A 23 -9.76 6.96 -4.63
N MET A 24 -10.45 7.97 -4.10
CA MET A 24 -11.67 8.53 -4.71
C MET A 24 -11.39 9.09 -6.10
N LEU A 25 -10.36 9.93 -6.23
CA LEU A 25 -10.00 10.55 -7.50
C LEU A 25 -9.71 9.48 -8.57
N GLU A 26 -8.87 8.49 -8.25
CA GLU A 26 -8.55 7.40 -9.15
C GLU A 26 -9.79 6.60 -9.55
N THR A 27 -10.60 6.26 -8.58
CA THR A 27 -11.81 5.47 -8.83
C THR A 27 -12.77 6.20 -9.75
N TYR A 28 -13.06 7.47 -9.53
CA TYR A 28 -13.96 8.24 -10.38
C TYR A 28 -13.40 8.52 -11.77
N VAL A 29 -12.08 8.65 -11.90
CA VAL A 29 -11.44 8.85 -13.22
C VAL A 29 -11.46 7.55 -14.03
N PHE A 30 -11.16 6.40 -13.40
CA PHE A 30 -10.98 5.15 -14.14
C PHE A 30 -12.20 4.25 -14.21
N ILE A 31 -13.24 4.48 -13.39
CA ILE A 31 -14.45 3.63 -13.33
C ILE A 31 -15.16 3.49 -14.69
N PHE A 32 -15.04 4.50 -15.55
CA PHE A 32 -15.64 4.49 -16.88
C PHE A 32 -14.87 3.64 -17.88
N PHE A 33 -13.58 3.39 -17.63
CA PHE A 33 -12.71 2.69 -18.56
C PHE A 33 -12.43 1.26 -18.12
N ILE A 34 -12.19 1.05 -16.84
CA ILE A 34 -11.73 -0.23 -16.29
C ILE A 34 -12.49 -0.52 -14.98
N LYS A 35 -13.08 -1.72 -14.87
CA LYS A 35 -13.76 -2.19 -13.66
C LYS A 35 -13.18 -3.54 -13.22
N PRO A 36 -12.65 -3.65 -11.98
CA PRO A 36 -12.46 -2.60 -10.98
C PRO A 36 -11.40 -1.57 -11.39
N SER A 37 -11.56 -0.33 -10.92
CA SER A 37 -10.61 0.74 -11.21
C SER A 37 -9.23 0.44 -10.60
N PRO A 38 -8.14 0.63 -11.37
CA PRO A 38 -6.79 0.42 -10.86
C PRO A 38 -6.38 1.52 -9.87
N ALA A 39 -5.52 1.18 -8.92
CA ALA A 39 -5.04 2.09 -7.87
C ALA A 39 -3.60 2.55 -8.14
N PHE A 40 -3.40 3.25 -9.27
CA PHE A 40 -2.06 3.63 -9.77
C PHE A 40 -1.27 4.53 -8.83
N LEU A 41 -1.91 5.45 -8.11
CA LEU A 41 -1.29 6.36 -7.16
C LEU A 41 -1.47 5.92 -5.72
N THR A 42 -2.63 5.32 -5.42
CA THR A 42 -2.95 4.88 -4.05
C THR A 42 -2.03 3.76 -3.59
N ILE A 43 -1.73 2.78 -4.44
CA ILE A 43 -0.83 1.67 -4.07
C ILE A 43 0.61 2.16 -3.83
N PRO A 44 1.27 2.94 -4.71
CA PRO A 44 2.58 3.51 -4.43
C PRO A 44 2.62 4.37 -3.16
N LEU A 45 1.57 5.17 -2.93
CA LEU A 45 1.44 5.97 -1.72
C LEU A 45 1.34 5.11 -0.47
N PHE A 46 0.47 4.10 -0.48
CA PHE A 46 0.34 3.12 0.60
C PHE A 46 1.67 2.42 0.91
N ILE A 47 2.39 1.97 -0.12
CA ILE A 47 3.67 1.29 0.04
C ILE A 47 4.73 2.26 0.59
N ALA A 48 4.80 3.49 0.09
CA ALA A 48 5.71 4.50 0.62
C ALA A 48 5.47 4.79 2.10
N LEU A 49 4.21 4.80 2.53
CA LEU A 49 3.82 4.95 3.93
C LEU A 49 4.14 3.71 4.76
N SER A 50 4.01 2.52 4.19
CA SER A 50 4.41 1.28 4.86
C SER A 50 5.91 1.20 5.10
N MET A 51 6.71 1.92 4.32
CA MET A 51 8.16 2.06 4.51
C MET A 51 8.54 3.18 5.48
N TYR A 52 7.58 3.99 5.93
CA TYR A 52 7.79 5.09 6.86
C TYR A 52 7.60 4.63 8.31
N GLY A 53 8.59 4.88 9.15
CA GLY A 53 8.50 4.56 10.57
C GLY A 53 8.81 3.09 10.89
N ASP A 54 7.99 2.50 11.75
CA ASP A 54 8.11 1.12 12.21
C ASP A 54 6.95 0.24 11.68
N TRP A 55 6.99 -1.06 12.01
CA TRP A 55 5.95 -1.99 11.60
C TRP A 55 4.54 -1.62 12.09
N LYS A 56 4.44 -0.85 13.20
CA LYS A 56 3.15 -0.36 13.72
C LYS A 56 2.54 0.69 12.81
N HIS A 57 3.37 1.61 12.28
CA HIS A 57 2.92 2.58 11.28
C HIS A 57 2.46 1.89 10.00
N SER A 58 3.15 0.84 9.59
CA SER A 58 2.78 0.04 8.42
C SER A 58 1.47 -0.71 8.62
N PHE A 59 1.26 -1.28 9.81
CA PHE A 59 0.00 -1.89 10.19
C PHE A 59 -1.15 -0.89 10.15
N ILE A 60 -0.97 0.28 10.75
CA ILE A 60 -1.97 1.37 10.74
C ILE A 60 -2.23 1.84 9.31
N GLY A 61 -1.20 2.08 8.51
CA GLY A 61 -1.33 2.51 7.11
C GLY A 61 -2.08 1.50 6.25
N GLY A 62 -1.79 0.21 6.39
CA GLY A 62 -2.50 -0.88 5.71
C GLY A 62 -3.97 -0.97 6.13
N THR A 63 -4.25 -0.80 7.43
CA THR A 63 -5.61 -0.77 7.95
C THR A 63 -6.39 0.43 7.43
N ILE A 64 -5.77 1.63 7.41
CA ILE A 64 -6.38 2.84 6.83
C ILE A 64 -6.73 2.61 5.35
N PHE A 65 -5.79 2.09 4.55
CA PHE A 65 -6.05 1.79 3.15
C PHE A 65 -7.20 0.79 2.99
N GLY A 66 -7.21 -0.25 3.80
CA GLY A 66 -8.29 -1.24 3.82
C GLY A 66 -9.66 -0.63 4.16
N CYS A 67 -9.72 0.23 5.18
CA CYS A 67 -10.94 0.94 5.58
C CYS A 67 -11.41 1.91 4.48
N CYS A 68 -10.51 2.68 3.87
CA CYS A 68 -10.84 3.56 2.75
C CYS A 68 -11.44 2.76 1.57
N SER A 69 -10.81 1.63 1.22
CA SER A 69 -11.30 0.75 0.16
C SER A 69 -12.66 0.13 0.51
N PHE A 70 -12.86 -0.26 1.76
CA PHE A 70 -14.12 -0.80 2.26
C PHE A 70 -15.26 0.24 2.14
N ILE A 71 -15.05 1.47 2.61
CA ILE A 71 -16.02 2.55 2.52
C ILE A 71 -16.32 2.88 1.05
N LEU A 72 -15.28 3.00 0.23
CA LEU A 72 -15.44 3.30 -1.18
C LEU A 72 -16.23 2.23 -1.93
N SER A 73 -16.10 0.96 -1.55
CA SER A 73 -16.84 -0.13 -2.18
C SER A 73 -18.36 0.05 -2.08
N PHE A 74 -18.87 0.57 -0.96
CA PHE A 74 -20.29 0.90 -0.81
C PHE A 74 -20.71 2.07 -1.68
N ILE A 75 -19.86 3.07 -1.85
CA ILE A 75 -20.14 4.25 -2.66
C ILE A 75 -20.23 3.88 -4.15
N VAL A 76 -19.33 3.01 -4.60
CA VAL A 76 -19.18 2.64 -6.02
C VAL A 76 -19.97 1.39 -6.40
N GLY A 77 -20.45 0.61 -5.41
CA GLY A 77 -21.21 -0.61 -5.65
C GLY A 77 -20.34 -1.84 -5.93
N TYR A 78 -19.10 -1.89 -5.46
CA TYR A 78 -18.23 -3.06 -5.59
C TYR A 78 -18.55 -4.11 -4.51
N THR A 79 -19.59 -4.92 -4.74
CA THR A 79 -20.15 -5.86 -3.77
C THR A 79 -19.17 -6.84 -3.16
N VAL A 80 -18.14 -7.27 -3.92
CA VAL A 80 -17.11 -8.19 -3.45
C VAL A 80 -16.31 -7.62 -2.28
N PHE A 81 -16.06 -6.31 -2.29
CA PHE A 81 -15.33 -5.62 -1.24
C PHE A 81 -16.19 -5.16 -0.06
N TYR A 82 -17.49 -5.52 -0.02
CA TYR A 82 -18.36 -5.30 1.15
C TYR A 82 -18.00 -6.21 2.33
N ASN A 83 -17.21 -7.25 2.07
CA ASN A 83 -16.68 -8.08 3.14
C ASN A 83 -15.39 -7.43 3.69
N PRO A 84 -15.33 -7.06 4.99
CA PRO A 84 -14.14 -6.45 5.58
C PRO A 84 -12.92 -7.38 5.56
N LEU A 85 -13.12 -8.71 5.56
CA LEU A 85 -12.04 -9.68 5.44
C LEU A 85 -11.37 -9.65 4.05
N ILE A 86 -12.11 -9.23 3.01
CA ILE A 86 -11.57 -9.06 1.65
C ILE A 86 -10.97 -7.66 1.49
N SER A 87 -11.56 -6.65 2.12
CA SER A 87 -11.11 -5.26 1.96
C SER A 87 -9.98 -4.87 2.90
N ILE A 88 -10.08 -5.20 4.20
CA ILE A 88 -9.17 -4.67 5.22
C ILE A 88 -7.99 -5.63 5.45
N LEU A 89 -8.26 -6.90 5.68
CA LEU A 89 -7.24 -7.87 6.08
C LEU A 89 -6.06 -7.98 5.09
N PRO A 90 -6.29 -8.15 3.77
CA PRO A 90 -5.18 -8.28 2.82
C PRO A 90 -4.28 -7.05 2.75
N ARG A 91 -4.87 -5.86 2.85
CA ARG A 91 -4.15 -4.59 2.79
C ARG A 91 -3.33 -4.35 4.05
N THR A 92 -3.87 -4.72 5.19
CA THR A 92 -3.14 -4.68 6.47
C THR A 92 -1.94 -5.63 6.44
N LEU A 93 -2.14 -6.87 5.99
CA LEU A 93 -1.07 -7.86 5.85
C LEU A 93 0.00 -7.42 4.84
N ALA A 94 -0.43 -6.87 3.69
CA ALA A 94 0.50 -6.34 2.68
C ALA A 94 1.33 -5.16 3.22
N GLY A 95 0.75 -4.29 4.04
CA GLY A 95 1.48 -3.20 4.68
C GLY A 95 2.59 -3.71 5.60
N VAL A 96 2.28 -4.64 6.47
CA VAL A 96 3.25 -5.24 7.38
C VAL A 96 4.32 -6.02 6.62
N ALA A 97 3.92 -6.83 5.64
CA ALA A 97 4.87 -7.57 4.79
C ALA A 97 5.79 -6.62 4.00
N GLY A 98 5.24 -5.54 3.44
CA GLY A 98 6.00 -4.51 2.74
C GLY A 98 7.07 -3.86 3.61
N TYR A 99 6.75 -3.57 4.87
CA TYR A 99 7.73 -3.07 5.84
C TYR A 99 8.88 -4.07 6.03
N TRP A 100 8.57 -5.34 6.29
CA TRP A 100 9.60 -6.35 6.54
C TRP A 100 10.46 -6.64 5.32
N ILE A 101 9.88 -6.64 4.10
CA ILE A 101 10.62 -6.76 2.84
C ILE A 101 11.58 -5.57 2.69
N PHE A 102 11.08 -4.35 2.86
CA PHE A 102 11.90 -3.14 2.75
C PHE A 102 13.01 -3.13 3.80
N TYR A 103 12.70 -3.44 5.05
CA TYR A 103 13.67 -3.54 6.14
C TYR A 103 14.76 -4.56 5.82
N GLY A 104 14.38 -5.78 5.42
CA GLY A 104 15.34 -6.85 5.10
C GLY A 104 16.24 -6.49 3.93
N LEU A 105 15.67 -5.97 2.83
CA LEU A 105 16.45 -5.59 1.65
C LEU A 105 17.36 -4.39 1.91
N THR A 106 16.91 -3.40 2.65
CA THR A 106 17.71 -2.21 2.92
C THR A 106 18.87 -2.45 3.89
N MET A 107 18.78 -3.51 4.71
CA MET A 107 19.94 -3.99 5.50
C MET A 107 21.13 -4.40 4.62
N LEU A 108 20.89 -4.76 3.36
CA LEU A 108 21.93 -5.10 2.37
C LEU A 108 22.52 -3.86 1.70
N ALA A 109 21.93 -2.68 1.91
CA ALA A 109 22.32 -1.46 1.21
C ALA A 109 23.51 -0.78 1.91
N GLY A 110 24.68 -0.81 1.29
CA GLY A 110 25.84 -0.03 1.72
C GLY A 110 25.90 1.41 1.18
N LYS A 111 25.11 1.74 0.14
CA LYS A 111 25.13 3.04 -0.55
C LYS A 111 23.71 3.52 -0.82
N GLU A 112 23.51 4.86 -0.84
CA GLU A 112 22.19 5.49 -1.05
C GLU A 112 21.56 5.11 -2.42
N LYS A 113 22.36 5.01 -3.48
CA LYS A 113 21.88 4.57 -4.80
C LYS A 113 21.33 3.14 -4.77
N VAL A 114 22.04 2.24 -4.07
CA VAL A 114 21.59 0.84 -3.88
C VAL A 114 20.29 0.81 -3.09
N ARG A 115 20.16 1.63 -2.05
CA ARG A 115 18.95 1.76 -1.25
C ARG A 115 17.74 2.17 -2.11
N GLN A 116 17.90 3.09 -3.06
CA GLN A 116 16.81 3.50 -3.95
C GLN A 116 16.35 2.36 -4.88
N VAL A 117 17.29 1.59 -5.41
CA VAL A 117 16.98 0.39 -6.22
C VAL A 117 16.25 -0.65 -5.36
N LEU A 118 16.75 -0.91 -4.16
CA LEU A 118 16.11 -1.85 -3.24
C LEU A 118 14.73 -1.38 -2.77
N CYS A 119 14.51 -0.06 -2.67
CA CYS A 119 13.19 0.51 -2.42
C CYS A 119 12.22 0.20 -3.58
N ALA A 120 12.66 0.34 -4.84
CA ALA A 120 11.85 -0.01 -6.00
C ALA A 120 11.54 -1.51 -6.06
N VAL A 121 12.54 -2.36 -5.78
CA VAL A 121 12.36 -3.82 -5.70
C VAL A 121 11.37 -4.18 -4.58
N SER A 122 11.52 -3.57 -3.40
CA SER A 122 10.58 -3.76 -2.28
C SER A 122 9.16 -3.38 -2.65
N ALA A 123 8.99 -2.28 -3.38
CA ALA A 123 7.69 -1.83 -3.86
C ALA A 123 7.05 -2.86 -4.79
N GLY A 124 7.79 -3.37 -5.76
CA GLY A 124 7.32 -4.42 -6.67
C GLY A 124 6.90 -5.69 -5.92
N LEU A 125 7.72 -6.17 -4.99
CA LEU A 125 7.40 -7.35 -4.17
C LEU A 125 6.17 -7.11 -3.29
N THR A 126 6.00 -5.90 -2.76
CA THR A 126 4.82 -5.56 -1.93
C THR A 126 3.55 -5.53 -2.76
N VAL A 127 3.58 -5.02 -4.00
CA VAL A 127 2.42 -5.09 -4.93
C VAL A 127 2.06 -6.53 -5.22
N LEU A 128 3.05 -7.38 -5.52
CA LEU A 128 2.82 -8.82 -5.75
C LEU A 128 2.11 -9.46 -4.56
N LEU A 129 2.62 -9.25 -3.35
CA LEU A 129 1.99 -9.80 -2.13
C LEU A 129 0.61 -9.20 -1.88
N HIS A 130 0.42 -7.90 -2.10
CA HIS A 130 -0.88 -7.25 -1.99
C HIS A 130 -1.90 -7.93 -2.91
N THR A 131 -1.54 -8.13 -4.18
CA THR A 131 -2.41 -8.79 -5.15
C THR A 131 -2.72 -10.24 -4.75
N VAL A 132 -1.70 -11.01 -4.34
CA VAL A 132 -1.88 -12.39 -3.87
C VAL A 132 -2.79 -12.45 -2.64
N PHE A 133 -2.61 -11.56 -1.68
CA PHE A 133 -3.46 -11.54 -0.47
C PHE A 133 -4.90 -11.13 -0.78
N VAL A 134 -5.12 -10.15 -1.67
CA VAL A 134 -6.48 -9.75 -2.10
C VAL A 134 -7.16 -10.89 -2.83
N LEU A 135 -6.49 -11.50 -3.82
CA LEU A 135 -7.05 -12.61 -4.59
C LEU A 135 -7.29 -13.85 -3.71
N GLY A 136 -6.34 -14.15 -2.81
CA GLY A 136 -6.51 -15.23 -1.84
C GLY A 136 -7.68 -15.00 -0.89
N ALA A 137 -7.86 -13.78 -0.40
CA ALA A 137 -9.01 -13.44 0.43
C ALA A 137 -10.32 -13.52 -0.34
N MET A 138 -10.33 -13.09 -1.61
CA MET A 138 -11.49 -13.25 -2.48
C MET A 138 -11.83 -14.72 -2.69
N GLN A 139 -10.85 -15.59 -2.93
CA GLN A 139 -11.05 -17.02 -3.10
C GLN A 139 -11.65 -17.70 -1.86
N VAL A 140 -11.18 -17.27 -0.67
CA VAL A 140 -11.59 -17.90 0.61
C VAL A 140 -12.96 -17.37 1.07
N PHE A 141 -13.21 -16.08 0.93
CA PHE A 141 -14.35 -15.40 1.54
C PHE A 141 -15.44 -14.98 0.56
N SER A 142 -15.25 -15.16 -0.76
CA SER A 142 -16.28 -14.91 -1.76
C SER A 142 -17.01 -16.22 -2.12
N THR A 143 -18.34 -16.17 -2.16
CA THR A 143 -19.20 -17.35 -2.36
C THR A 143 -19.42 -17.72 -3.83
N GLY A 144 -18.71 -17.12 -4.79
CA GLY A 144 -18.97 -17.29 -6.22
C GLY A 144 -17.75 -17.75 -7.03
N GLY A 145 -17.64 -19.06 -7.33
CA GLY A 145 -16.54 -19.61 -8.12
C GLY A 145 -16.40 -19.06 -9.55
N ALA A 146 -17.50 -18.74 -10.23
CA ALA A 146 -17.49 -18.15 -11.58
C ALA A 146 -16.95 -16.71 -11.62
N PHE A 147 -16.94 -16.01 -10.50
CA PHE A 147 -16.39 -14.68 -10.35
C PHE A 147 -14.86 -14.67 -10.49
N PHE A 148 -14.21 -15.73 -10.07
CA PHE A 148 -12.75 -15.83 -10.03
C PHE A 148 -12.11 -15.82 -11.43
N ASP A 149 -12.70 -16.51 -12.40
CA ASP A 149 -12.12 -16.59 -13.75
C ASP A 149 -12.13 -15.24 -14.49
N THR A 150 -13.23 -14.47 -14.38
CA THR A 150 -13.35 -13.16 -15.02
C THR A 150 -12.48 -12.11 -14.33
N VAL A 151 -12.44 -12.14 -13.00
CA VAL A 151 -11.63 -11.20 -12.21
C VAL A 151 -10.15 -11.48 -12.37
N TRP A 152 -9.73 -12.74 -12.45
CA TRP A 152 -8.35 -13.11 -12.75
C TRP A 152 -7.86 -12.51 -14.06
N GLN A 153 -8.63 -12.62 -15.13
CA GLN A 153 -8.25 -12.09 -16.45
C GLN A 153 -8.08 -10.56 -16.44
N VAL A 154 -8.93 -9.84 -15.73
CA VAL A 154 -8.87 -8.36 -15.67
C VAL A 154 -7.79 -7.88 -14.70
N ILE A 155 -7.65 -8.50 -13.53
CA ILE A 155 -6.71 -8.05 -12.50
C ILE A 155 -5.27 -8.41 -12.87
N ILE A 156 -5.02 -9.61 -13.40
CA ILE A 156 -3.67 -10.01 -13.80
C ILE A 156 -3.26 -9.32 -15.11
N GLY A 157 -4.19 -9.11 -16.04
CA GLY A 157 -3.83 -8.57 -17.34
C GLY A 157 -3.37 -7.12 -17.29
N VAL A 158 -4.27 -6.20 -17.02
CA VAL A 158 -4.03 -4.75 -17.19
C VAL A 158 -3.69 -4.07 -15.87
N ASN A 159 -4.51 -4.29 -14.83
CA ASN A 159 -4.37 -3.56 -13.57
C ASN A 159 -3.06 -3.88 -12.85
N PHE A 160 -2.74 -5.18 -12.73
CA PHE A 160 -1.52 -5.60 -12.03
C PHE A 160 -0.25 -5.05 -12.68
N VAL A 161 -0.12 -5.16 -14.01
CA VAL A 161 1.08 -4.68 -14.72
C VAL A 161 1.24 -3.17 -14.55
N ALA A 162 0.14 -2.43 -14.66
CA ALA A 162 0.15 -0.98 -14.52
C ALA A 162 0.43 -0.53 -13.07
N GLU A 163 -0.22 -1.15 -12.09
CA GLU A 163 0.03 -0.90 -10.66
C GLU A 163 1.47 -1.25 -10.26
N PHE A 164 1.99 -2.37 -10.76
CA PHE A 164 3.36 -2.81 -10.53
C PHE A 164 4.38 -1.82 -11.10
N ALA A 165 4.19 -1.38 -12.36
CA ALA A 165 5.05 -0.40 -13.00
C ALA A 165 5.02 0.95 -12.26
N CYS A 166 3.82 1.43 -11.92
CA CYS A 166 3.65 2.66 -11.15
C CYS A 166 4.29 2.56 -9.76
N ALA A 167 4.15 1.43 -9.07
CA ALA A 167 4.73 1.26 -7.75
C ALA A 167 6.27 1.30 -7.78
N ILE A 168 6.90 0.63 -8.73
CA ILE A 168 8.36 0.64 -8.88
C ILE A 168 8.91 2.06 -9.12
N VAL A 169 8.21 2.86 -9.92
CA VAL A 169 8.65 4.22 -10.28
C VAL A 169 8.28 5.24 -9.21
N LEU A 170 7.03 5.25 -8.76
CA LEU A 170 6.51 6.31 -7.89
C LEU A 170 6.90 6.11 -6.42
N THR A 171 6.96 4.88 -5.92
CA THR A 171 7.28 4.64 -4.50
C THR A 171 8.63 5.23 -4.07
N PRO A 172 9.76 5.05 -4.79
CA PRO A 172 11.02 5.67 -4.41
C PRO A 172 10.98 7.19 -4.41
N ILE A 173 10.18 7.79 -5.31
CA ILE A 173 9.98 9.24 -5.38
C ILE A 173 9.19 9.72 -4.16
N LEU A 174 8.07 9.06 -3.85
CA LEU A 174 7.24 9.37 -2.70
C LEU A 174 8.01 9.22 -1.38
N VAL A 175 8.79 8.16 -1.24
CA VAL A 175 9.69 7.94 -0.09
C VAL A 175 10.65 9.12 0.09
N LYS A 176 11.26 9.62 -0.98
CA LYS A 176 12.14 10.80 -0.92
C LYS A 176 11.39 12.06 -0.50
N VAL A 177 10.18 12.28 -1.05
CA VAL A 177 9.36 13.44 -0.72
C VAL A 177 8.95 13.40 0.75
N ILE A 178 8.43 12.27 1.22
CA ILE A 178 8.02 12.10 2.62
C ILE A 178 9.22 12.34 3.55
N LYS A 179 10.38 11.76 3.24
CA LYS A 179 11.62 11.95 3.98
C LYS A 179 12.03 13.44 4.08
N LYS A 180 11.91 14.18 2.97
CA LYS A 180 12.23 15.60 2.92
C LYS A 180 11.25 16.44 3.75
N VAL A 181 9.96 16.14 3.67
CA VAL A 181 8.90 16.87 4.38
C VAL A 181 8.96 16.61 5.89
N THR A 182 9.14 15.36 6.27
CA THR A 182 9.17 14.95 7.70
C THR A 182 10.50 15.24 8.38
N LYS A 183 11.52 15.68 7.62
CA LYS A 183 12.89 15.90 8.12
C LYS A 183 13.49 14.69 8.84
N THR A 184 12.99 13.49 8.56
CA THR A 184 13.51 12.25 9.11
C THR A 184 14.73 11.83 8.30
N PRO A 185 15.94 11.79 8.89
CA PRO A 185 17.16 11.49 8.15
C PRO A 185 17.18 10.07 7.61
N ASP A 186 16.52 9.14 8.27
CA ASP A 186 16.50 7.73 7.88
C ASP A 186 15.11 7.12 8.00
N PHE A 187 14.65 6.53 6.89
CA PHE A 187 13.41 5.76 6.80
C PHE A 187 13.50 4.39 7.50
N LEU A 188 14.63 4.10 8.10
CA LEU A 188 14.89 2.83 8.77
C LEU A 188 15.30 3.08 10.21
N PRO A 189 14.96 2.15 11.10
CA PRO A 189 15.63 2.11 12.38
C PRO A 189 17.13 1.94 12.08
N LEU A 190 17.88 3.01 12.28
CA LEU A 190 19.33 2.94 12.21
C LEU A 190 19.77 1.77 13.09
N LYS A 191 20.56 0.88 12.53
CA LYS A 191 21.40 0.01 13.32
C LYS A 191 22.12 0.94 14.29
N LYS A 192 21.71 0.96 15.57
CA LYS A 192 22.49 1.64 16.61
C LYS A 192 23.90 1.14 16.42
N LYS A 193 24.82 2.04 16.02
CA LYS A 193 26.24 1.72 16.08
C LYS A 193 26.46 1.26 17.51
N GLY A 194 26.69 -0.01 17.69
CA GLY A 194 27.08 -0.53 18.99
C GLY A 194 28.33 0.22 19.42
N ASN A 195 28.25 0.79 20.60
CA ASN A 195 29.42 1.17 21.35
C ASN A 195 30.26 -0.08 21.60
#